data_3cd5d8d7e9230d8d66ec0355ba92fcdc
#
_entry.id   3cd5d8d7e9230d8d66ec0355ba92fcdc
#
_cell.length_a   1.000
_cell.length_b   1.000
_cell.length_c   1.000
_cell.angle_alpha   90.00
_cell.angle_beta   90.00
_cell.angle_gamma   90.00
#
_symmetry.space_group_name_H-M   'P 1'
#
loop_
_entity.id
_entity.type
_entity.pdbx_description
1 polymer ?
#
loop_
_entity_poly.entity_id
_entity_poly.type
_entity_poly.pdbx_seq_one_letter_code
_entity_poly.pdbx_strand_id
1 'polypeptide(L)'
;MQLGEAMSFSLQALRQNPVRSFLTGLGMVIGTASVILVVTISLTSRDYILEQIEGVGSNMIFASYEVGTQESSAEVNADFIKIADVQAIRDQLAGRIVAATGIENNYDQMFLDGKEERLLVIGSDEYYKPVRNLVVLAGRFLDSGDVERRQKVALLTEKLAKRIYGGQNAAIGRLIKIHELQFTVIGTFREKVESFGQSELNAETLLIPITVQSYFTRVERIDPLYVQVQSPGQVEAVTGQVRDILQSRHRVGATYKVENLTGILNAAKSISEVLTLVLILVSAIALIISGIGIMNIMLVTVTERTREIGVRMAVGASRREIMLQFLTEAILISVGGGAFGILAGIVLPVSVQYFVDNIRIPISVWSIAIAFTVSSLVGLIFGLLPASRASKLNPTEALRYE
;
A
#
# COMPACT_ATOMS: atom_id res chain seq x y z
N MET A 1 -2.48 -19.94 -49.08
CA MET A 1 -2.14 -20.67 -47.85
C MET A 1 -3.15 -20.34 -46.76
N GLN A 2 -3.88 -21.32 -46.24
CA GLN A 2 -4.82 -21.07 -45.16
C GLN A 2 -4.06 -20.82 -43.84
N LEU A 3 -4.55 -19.94 -42.98
CA LEU A 3 -3.93 -19.59 -41.69
C LEU A 3 -3.56 -20.83 -40.86
N GLY A 4 -4.36 -21.91 -40.92
CA GLY A 4 -4.10 -23.18 -40.27
C GLY A 4 -2.85 -23.92 -40.76
N GLU A 5 -2.57 -23.85 -42.04
CA GLU A 5 -1.35 -24.44 -42.63
C GLU A 5 -0.10 -23.67 -42.21
N ALA A 6 -0.17 -22.32 -42.22
CA ALA A 6 0.91 -21.48 -41.73
C ALA A 6 1.24 -21.79 -40.26
N MET A 7 0.23 -22.00 -39.44
CA MET A 7 0.37 -22.31 -38.04
C MET A 7 0.99 -23.69 -37.78
N SER A 8 0.59 -24.72 -38.55
CA SER A 8 1.18 -26.07 -38.44
C SER A 8 2.65 -26.10 -38.86
N PHE A 9 2.99 -25.40 -39.94
CA PHE A 9 4.40 -25.25 -40.41
C PHE A 9 5.25 -24.52 -39.38
N SER A 10 4.73 -23.44 -38.80
CA SER A 10 5.44 -22.68 -37.77
C SER A 10 5.71 -23.50 -36.51
N LEU A 11 4.73 -24.32 -36.08
CA LEU A 11 4.90 -25.24 -34.96
C LEU A 11 5.97 -26.32 -35.24
N GLN A 12 5.98 -26.84 -36.42
CA GLN A 12 6.97 -27.84 -36.85
C GLN A 12 8.37 -27.24 -36.90
N ALA A 13 8.48 -25.99 -37.38
CA ALA A 13 9.73 -25.24 -37.42
C ALA A 13 10.32 -25.01 -36.01
N LEU A 14 9.47 -24.64 -35.02
CA LEU A 14 9.88 -24.46 -33.63
C LEU A 14 10.40 -25.75 -32.99
N ARG A 15 9.83 -26.90 -33.37
CA ARG A 15 10.25 -28.23 -32.88
C ARG A 15 11.60 -28.69 -33.46
N GLN A 16 12.02 -28.18 -34.60
CA GLN A 16 13.31 -28.56 -35.25
C GLN A 16 14.52 -27.99 -34.48
N ASN A 17 14.38 -26.82 -33.85
CA ASN A 17 15.46 -26.19 -33.07
C ASN A 17 14.98 -25.78 -31.67
N PRO A 18 14.75 -26.75 -30.71
CA PRO A 18 14.09 -26.52 -29.45
C PRO A 18 14.87 -25.58 -28.53
N VAL A 19 16.19 -25.67 -28.50
CA VAL A 19 17.05 -24.82 -27.65
C VAL A 19 16.94 -23.34 -28.06
N ARG A 20 16.93 -23.08 -29.38
CA ARG A 20 16.82 -21.72 -29.93
C ARG A 20 15.44 -21.12 -29.63
N SER A 21 14.39 -21.90 -29.87
CA SER A 21 13.00 -21.50 -29.57
C SER A 21 12.79 -21.25 -28.09
N PHE A 22 13.38 -22.06 -27.23
CA PHE A 22 13.32 -21.90 -25.77
C PHE A 22 14.04 -20.61 -25.34
N LEU A 23 15.28 -20.38 -25.78
CA LEU A 23 16.05 -19.17 -25.43
C LEU A 23 15.35 -17.87 -25.88
N THR A 24 14.72 -17.92 -27.08
CA THR A 24 13.96 -16.77 -27.59
C THR A 24 12.69 -16.55 -26.79
N GLY A 25 11.95 -17.64 -26.50
CA GLY A 25 10.75 -17.63 -25.70
C GLY A 25 11.02 -17.18 -24.27
N LEU A 26 12.15 -17.58 -23.68
CA LEU A 26 12.55 -17.22 -22.32
C LEU A 26 12.65 -15.70 -22.13
N GLY A 27 13.22 -14.97 -23.09
CA GLY A 27 13.24 -13.51 -23.04
C GLY A 27 11.83 -12.90 -22.99
N MET A 28 10.90 -13.43 -23.81
CA MET A 28 9.50 -12.99 -23.77
C MET A 28 8.80 -13.38 -22.47
N VAL A 29 9.08 -14.56 -21.92
CA VAL A 29 8.57 -14.98 -20.60
C VAL A 29 8.99 -13.99 -19.53
N ILE A 30 10.29 -13.67 -19.45
CA ILE A 30 10.84 -12.73 -18.46
C ILE A 30 10.24 -11.33 -18.66
N GLY A 31 10.24 -10.82 -19.90
CA GLY A 31 9.70 -9.51 -20.20
C GLY A 31 8.22 -9.35 -19.85
N THR A 32 7.41 -10.33 -20.24
CA THR A 32 5.96 -10.32 -19.96
C THR A 32 5.66 -10.53 -18.47
N ALA A 33 6.37 -11.44 -17.79
CA ALA A 33 6.24 -11.63 -16.35
C ALA A 33 6.61 -10.36 -15.59
N SER A 34 7.68 -9.66 -16.02
CA SER A 34 8.09 -8.39 -15.41
C SER A 34 6.99 -7.33 -15.50
N VAL A 35 6.28 -7.20 -16.62
CA VAL A 35 5.16 -6.25 -16.75
C VAL A 35 4.06 -6.55 -15.72
N ILE A 36 3.68 -7.81 -15.56
CA ILE A 36 2.64 -8.20 -14.60
C ILE A 36 3.12 -7.97 -13.17
N LEU A 37 4.35 -8.36 -12.85
CA LEU A 37 4.92 -8.17 -11.51
C LEU A 37 4.98 -6.69 -11.14
N VAL A 38 5.40 -5.83 -12.06
CA VAL A 38 5.47 -4.37 -11.86
C VAL A 38 4.10 -3.80 -11.52
N VAL A 39 3.08 -4.10 -12.32
CA VAL A 39 1.72 -3.60 -12.07
C VAL A 39 1.18 -4.17 -10.77
N THR A 40 1.41 -5.44 -10.49
CA THR A 40 0.98 -6.10 -9.27
C THR A 40 1.65 -5.48 -8.03
N ILE A 41 2.96 -5.27 -8.04
CA ILE A 41 3.70 -4.62 -6.94
C ILE A 41 3.19 -3.20 -6.73
N SER A 42 2.99 -2.43 -7.81
CA SER A 42 2.48 -1.06 -7.73
C SER A 42 1.10 -0.99 -7.07
N LEU A 43 0.17 -1.84 -7.50
CA LEU A 43 -1.18 -1.90 -6.92
C LEU A 43 -1.14 -2.36 -5.46
N THR A 44 -0.38 -3.42 -5.15
CA THR A 44 -0.23 -3.94 -3.79
C THR A 44 0.35 -2.88 -2.84
N SER A 45 1.41 -2.19 -3.28
CA SER A 45 2.03 -1.12 -2.48
C SER A 45 1.06 0.03 -2.22
N ARG A 46 0.32 0.44 -3.25
CA ARG A 46 -0.71 1.48 -3.14
C ARG A 46 -1.81 1.07 -2.16
N ASP A 47 -2.38 -0.11 -2.35
CA ASP A 47 -3.49 -0.59 -1.52
C ASP A 47 -3.03 -0.81 -0.07
N TYR A 48 -1.83 -1.34 0.15
CA TYR A 48 -1.23 -1.48 1.47
C TYR A 48 -1.06 -0.13 2.18
N ILE A 49 -0.52 0.89 1.47
CA ILE A 49 -0.36 2.23 2.03
C ILE A 49 -1.72 2.84 2.36
N LEU A 50 -2.71 2.72 1.45
CA LEU A 50 -4.06 3.23 1.69
C LEU A 50 -4.73 2.54 2.88
N GLU A 51 -4.64 1.22 2.99
CA GLU A 51 -5.19 0.45 4.10
C GLU A 51 -4.56 0.85 5.45
N GLN A 52 -3.25 1.06 5.48
CA GLN A 52 -2.54 1.55 6.67
C GLN A 52 -3.02 2.94 7.07
N ILE A 53 -3.23 3.84 6.13
CA ILE A 53 -3.65 5.21 6.40
C ILE A 53 -5.14 5.28 6.73
N GLU A 54 -5.99 4.51 6.06
CA GLU A 54 -7.40 4.38 6.41
C GLU A 54 -7.58 3.76 7.81
N GLY A 55 -6.67 2.88 8.22
CA GLY A 55 -6.64 2.30 9.57
C GLY A 55 -6.37 3.34 10.66
N VAL A 56 -5.51 4.30 10.39
CA VAL A 56 -5.20 5.43 11.29
C VAL A 56 -6.26 6.53 11.18
N GLY A 57 -6.96 6.62 10.05
CA GLY A 57 -7.93 7.65 9.71
C GLY A 57 -7.34 8.69 8.75
N SER A 58 -7.60 8.51 7.46
CA SER A 58 -7.14 9.41 6.38
C SER A 58 -7.60 10.86 6.56
N ASN A 59 -8.65 11.08 7.36
CA ASN A 59 -9.27 12.37 7.62
C ASN A 59 -8.87 12.95 8.98
N MET A 60 -7.72 12.53 9.51
CA MET A 60 -7.26 12.95 10.84
C MET A 60 -6.38 14.19 10.75
N ILE A 61 -6.62 15.11 11.68
CA ILE A 61 -5.78 16.26 11.98
C ILE A 61 -5.21 16.04 13.37
N PHE A 62 -3.93 16.36 13.53
CA PHE A 62 -3.19 16.31 14.78
C PHE A 62 -2.80 17.73 15.15
N ALA A 63 -3.02 18.12 16.39
CA ALA A 63 -2.56 19.40 16.89
C ALA A 63 -1.82 19.22 18.21
N SER A 64 -0.69 19.87 18.33
CA SER A 64 0.13 19.92 19.55
C SER A 64 0.67 21.34 19.77
N TYR A 65 0.91 21.69 21.00
CA TYR A 65 1.62 22.93 21.32
C TYR A 65 3.11 22.77 21.08
N GLU A 66 3.70 23.71 20.37
CA GLU A 66 5.14 23.75 20.09
C GLU A 66 5.81 24.72 21.05
N VAL A 67 6.58 24.17 22.00
CA VAL A 67 7.25 24.97 23.02
C VAL A 67 8.36 25.81 22.38
N GLY A 68 8.25 27.14 22.52
CA GLY A 68 9.27 28.09 22.06
C GLY A 68 10.53 28.01 22.92
N THR A 69 11.68 28.36 22.33
CA THR A 69 13.00 28.28 23.00
C THR A 69 13.22 29.31 24.09
N GLN A 70 12.37 30.34 24.21
CA GLN A 70 12.52 31.46 25.14
C GLN A 70 11.32 31.63 26.10
N GLU A 71 10.46 30.66 26.22
CA GLU A 71 9.24 30.74 27.05
C GLU A 71 9.52 30.31 28.49
N SER A 72 8.93 31.04 29.44
CA SER A 72 8.92 30.63 30.84
C SER A 72 8.01 29.48 31.09
N SER A 73 8.26 28.68 32.16
CA SER A 73 7.38 27.57 32.53
C SER A 73 5.92 27.96 32.75
N ALA A 74 5.67 29.19 33.22
CA ALA A 74 4.32 29.71 33.44
C ALA A 74 3.62 29.99 32.09
N GLU A 75 4.33 30.48 31.10
CA GLU A 75 3.83 30.74 29.77
C GLU A 75 3.53 29.45 29.04
N VAL A 76 4.44 28.49 29.06
CA VAL A 76 4.25 27.15 28.49
C VAL A 76 3.01 26.49 29.07
N ASN A 77 2.83 26.56 30.41
CA ASN A 77 1.65 25.94 31.07
C ASN A 77 0.33 26.67 30.71
N ALA A 78 0.38 27.97 30.43
CA ALA A 78 -0.79 28.74 29.99
C ALA A 78 -1.24 28.36 28.57
N ASP A 79 -0.28 28.04 27.71
CA ASP A 79 -0.50 27.83 26.27
C ASP A 79 -0.68 26.37 25.87
N PHE A 80 -0.58 25.41 26.79
CA PHE A 80 -1.00 24.03 26.49
C PHE A 80 -2.46 24.00 26.04
N ILE A 81 -2.73 23.12 25.06
CA ILE A 81 -4.11 22.82 24.65
C ILE A 81 -4.86 22.23 25.85
N LYS A 82 -6.08 22.69 26.06
CA LYS A 82 -6.93 22.31 27.19
C LYS A 82 -8.23 21.64 26.71
N ILE A 83 -8.95 21.00 27.60
CA ILE A 83 -10.28 20.41 27.31
C ILE A 83 -11.24 21.47 26.75
N ALA A 84 -11.15 22.71 27.24
CA ALA A 84 -11.95 23.82 26.75
C ALA A 84 -11.67 24.17 25.26
N ASP A 85 -10.47 23.93 24.76
CA ASP A 85 -10.12 24.13 23.36
C ASP A 85 -10.69 23.02 22.49
N VAL A 86 -10.65 21.76 22.97
CA VAL A 86 -11.30 20.62 22.32
C VAL A 86 -12.80 20.90 22.17
N GLN A 87 -13.44 21.40 23.23
CA GLN A 87 -14.86 21.74 23.18
C GLN A 87 -15.15 22.87 22.18
N ALA A 88 -14.34 23.93 22.18
CA ALA A 88 -14.49 25.04 21.24
C ALA A 88 -14.37 24.57 19.77
N ILE A 89 -13.47 23.63 19.49
CA ILE A 89 -13.32 23.02 18.17
C ILE A 89 -14.57 22.24 17.80
N ARG A 90 -15.12 21.44 18.73
CA ARG A 90 -16.38 20.72 18.51
C ARG A 90 -17.53 21.66 18.15
N ASP A 91 -17.68 22.74 18.91
CA ASP A 91 -18.78 23.70 18.75
C ASP A 91 -18.65 24.51 17.47
N GLN A 92 -17.44 25.02 17.14
CA GLN A 92 -17.24 25.88 15.98
C GLN A 92 -17.17 25.12 14.67
N LEU A 93 -16.74 23.85 14.70
CA LEU A 93 -16.60 23.01 13.51
C LEU A 93 -17.72 21.94 13.41
N ALA A 94 -18.80 22.12 14.17
CA ALA A 94 -19.96 21.24 14.09
C ALA A 94 -20.47 21.11 12.64
N GLY A 95 -20.69 19.86 12.19
CA GLY A 95 -21.09 19.55 10.82
C GLY A 95 -19.93 19.45 9.79
N ARG A 96 -18.69 19.79 10.16
CA ARG A 96 -17.49 19.57 9.32
C ARG A 96 -16.61 18.44 9.86
N ILE A 97 -16.69 18.19 11.14
CA ILE A 97 -15.94 17.13 11.83
C ILE A 97 -16.88 16.03 12.29
N VAL A 98 -16.37 14.81 12.35
CA VAL A 98 -17.05 13.66 12.96
C VAL A 98 -16.92 13.74 14.48
N ALA A 99 -15.71 14.01 14.95
CA ALA A 99 -15.38 14.14 16.35
C ALA A 99 -14.04 14.87 16.53
N ALA A 100 -13.84 15.44 17.70
CA ALA A 100 -12.55 15.90 18.19
C ALA A 100 -12.32 15.35 19.59
N THR A 101 -11.11 14.96 19.92
CA THR A 101 -10.73 14.42 21.22
C THR A 101 -9.31 14.82 21.54
N GLY A 102 -9.04 14.93 22.84
CA GLY A 102 -7.69 15.14 23.31
C GLY A 102 -7.24 13.98 24.18
N ILE A 103 -5.95 13.80 24.26
CA ILE A 103 -5.36 12.85 25.20
C ILE A 103 -4.41 13.57 26.16
N GLU A 104 -4.33 13.03 27.35
CA GLU A 104 -3.35 13.39 28.34
C GLU A 104 -2.56 12.12 28.71
N ASN A 105 -1.28 12.12 28.39
CA ASN A 105 -0.39 11.00 28.65
C ASN A 105 0.28 11.14 30.00
N ASN A 106 0.21 10.10 30.80
CA ASN A 106 0.94 10.00 32.06
C ASN A 106 1.51 8.58 32.23
N TYR A 107 2.45 8.41 33.13
CA TYR A 107 3.00 7.11 33.47
C TYR A 107 2.81 6.82 34.93
N ASP A 108 2.35 5.62 35.24
CA ASP A 108 2.28 5.11 36.61
C ASP A 108 3.26 3.97 36.82
N GLN A 109 3.83 3.88 38.03
CA GLN A 109 4.63 2.74 38.46
C GLN A 109 3.69 1.72 39.08
N MET A 110 3.50 0.61 38.40
CA MET A 110 2.63 -0.48 38.86
C MET A 110 3.47 -1.71 39.17
N PHE A 111 3.04 -2.42 40.22
CA PHE A 111 3.66 -3.68 40.61
C PHE A 111 2.95 -4.82 39.84
N LEU A 112 3.57 -5.36 38.84
CA LEU A 112 3.01 -6.41 37.99
C LEU A 112 3.99 -7.60 37.96
N ASP A 113 3.46 -8.81 38.11
CA ASP A 113 4.24 -10.06 38.08
C ASP A 113 5.47 -10.06 39.01
N GLY A 114 5.35 -9.35 40.16
CA GLY A 114 6.45 -9.27 41.14
C GLY A 114 7.55 -8.25 40.78
N LYS A 115 7.32 -7.38 39.79
CA LYS A 115 8.25 -6.31 39.39
C LYS A 115 7.54 -4.97 39.29
N GLU A 116 8.27 -3.92 39.62
CA GLU A 116 7.81 -2.57 39.35
C GLU A 116 8.01 -2.27 37.86
N GLU A 117 6.92 -1.92 37.17
CA GLU A 117 6.93 -1.55 35.77
C GLU A 117 6.24 -0.21 35.56
N ARG A 118 6.77 0.55 34.62
CA ARG A 118 6.21 1.83 34.21
C ARG A 118 5.22 1.63 33.08
N LEU A 119 3.93 1.79 33.37
CA LEU A 119 2.86 1.68 32.39
C LEU A 119 2.37 3.04 31.93
N LEU A 120 2.00 3.13 30.65
CA LEU A 120 1.35 4.29 30.08
C LEU A 120 -0.12 4.32 30.50
N VAL A 121 -0.53 5.45 31.09
CA VAL A 121 -1.92 5.75 31.42
C VAL A 121 -2.37 6.93 30.55
N ILE A 122 -3.36 6.72 29.73
CA ILE A 122 -3.93 7.73 28.84
C ILE A 122 -5.27 8.17 29.40
N GLY A 123 -5.40 9.47 29.65
CA GLY A 123 -6.68 10.13 29.88
C GLY A 123 -7.32 10.55 28.56
N SER A 124 -8.57 10.14 28.30
CA SER A 124 -9.32 10.57 27.13
C SER A 124 -10.83 10.55 27.37
N ASP A 125 -11.62 10.75 26.31
CA ASP A 125 -13.08 10.80 26.36
C ASP A 125 -13.73 9.75 25.41
N GLU A 126 -15.06 9.77 25.33
CA GLU A 126 -15.84 8.84 24.51
C GLU A 126 -15.56 8.97 22.99
N TYR A 127 -15.07 10.14 22.55
CA TYR A 127 -14.76 10.40 21.14
C TYR A 127 -13.43 9.79 20.69
N TYR A 128 -12.59 9.37 21.63
CA TYR A 128 -11.30 8.75 21.31
C TYR A 128 -11.44 7.45 20.51
N LYS A 129 -12.49 6.65 20.85
CA LYS A 129 -12.77 5.40 20.12
C LYS A 129 -13.01 5.60 18.63
N PRO A 130 -13.99 6.43 18.18
CA PRO A 130 -14.22 6.65 16.75
C PRO A 130 -13.04 7.36 16.08
N VAL A 131 -12.43 8.33 16.73
CA VAL A 131 -11.32 9.11 16.19
C VAL A 131 -10.10 8.22 15.94
N ARG A 132 -9.76 7.33 16.86
CA ARG A 132 -8.60 6.41 16.72
C ARG A 132 -8.97 5.04 16.16
N ASN A 133 -10.20 4.87 15.70
CA ASN A 133 -10.70 3.62 15.12
C ASN A 133 -10.42 2.39 16.00
N LEU A 134 -10.68 2.55 17.31
CA LEU A 134 -10.43 1.49 18.28
C LEU A 134 -11.50 0.41 18.24
N VAL A 135 -11.08 -0.84 18.35
CA VAL A 135 -11.96 -2.01 18.43
C VAL A 135 -12.08 -2.45 19.88
N VAL A 136 -13.30 -2.45 20.41
CA VAL A 136 -13.61 -3.02 21.72
C VAL A 136 -13.71 -4.53 21.58
N LEU A 137 -12.95 -5.27 22.37
CA LEU A 137 -12.87 -6.73 22.32
C LEU A 137 -13.79 -7.38 23.35
N ALA A 138 -13.93 -6.76 24.54
CA ALA A 138 -14.84 -7.19 25.60
C ALA A 138 -15.30 -5.98 26.41
N GLY A 139 -16.50 -6.05 26.99
CA GLY A 139 -17.09 -4.97 27.78
C GLY A 139 -17.57 -3.79 26.94
N ARG A 140 -17.38 -2.56 27.42
CA ARG A 140 -17.75 -1.31 26.75
C ARG A 140 -16.61 -0.29 26.73
N PHE A 141 -16.71 0.69 25.89
CA PHE A 141 -15.83 1.86 25.89
C PHE A 141 -16.33 2.93 26.88
N LEU A 142 -15.56 4.01 27.07
CA LEU A 142 -16.00 5.18 27.84
C LEU A 142 -17.27 5.77 27.22
N ASP A 143 -18.14 6.25 28.06
CA ASP A 143 -19.28 7.06 27.65
C ASP A 143 -19.23 8.46 28.30
N SER A 144 -20.10 9.36 27.87
CA SER A 144 -20.16 10.73 28.42
C SER A 144 -20.42 10.74 29.93
N GLY A 145 -21.19 9.78 30.44
CA GLY A 145 -21.46 9.67 31.87
C GLY A 145 -20.23 9.31 32.69
N ASP A 146 -19.31 8.50 32.15
CA ASP A 146 -18.05 8.18 32.81
C ASP A 146 -17.14 9.42 32.92
N VAL A 147 -17.11 10.24 31.85
CA VAL A 147 -16.29 11.45 31.77
C VAL A 147 -16.89 12.57 32.67
N GLU A 148 -18.19 12.86 32.54
CA GLU A 148 -18.85 13.93 33.26
C GLU A 148 -18.88 13.68 34.79
N ARG A 149 -19.19 12.42 35.17
CA ARG A 149 -19.27 12.03 36.60
C ARG A 149 -17.94 11.65 37.19
N ARG A 150 -16.85 11.74 36.42
CA ARG A 150 -15.49 11.38 36.85
C ARG A 150 -15.43 9.97 37.45
N GLN A 151 -16.04 9.01 36.76
CA GLN A 151 -16.08 7.64 37.23
C GLN A 151 -14.69 7.00 37.20
N LYS A 152 -14.34 6.27 38.23
CA LYS A 152 -13.08 5.52 38.34
C LYS A 152 -13.18 4.21 37.54
N VAL A 153 -13.20 4.32 36.23
CA VAL A 153 -13.26 3.20 35.29
C VAL A 153 -12.02 3.20 34.42
N ALA A 154 -11.61 2.01 33.98
CA ALA A 154 -10.44 1.85 33.13
C ALA A 154 -10.72 0.87 32.00
N LEU A 155 -10.06 1.09 30.87
CA LEU A 155 -9.95 0.12 29.78
C LEU A 155 -8.49 -0.32 29.65
N LEU A 156 -8.28 -1.56 29.24
CA LEU A 156 -6.96 -2.14 29.04
C LEU A 156 -6.76 -2.51 27.58
N THR A 157 -5.55 -2.35 27.09
CA THR A 157 -5.17 -2.96 25.82
C THR A 157 -5.23 -4.49 25.93
N GLU A 158 -5.44 -5.15 24.79
CA GLU A 158 -5.53 -6.61 24.70
C GLU A 158 -4.37 -7.33 25.39
N LYS A 159 -3.14 -6.90 25.11
CA LYS A 159 -1.92 -7.51 25.66
C LYS A 159 -1.86 -7.35 27.18
N LEU A 160 -2.18 -6.17 27.69
CA LEU A 160 -2.19 -5.91 29.14
C LEU A 160 -3.25 -6.72 29.85
N ALA A 161 -4.48 -6.80 29.29
CA ALA A 161 -5.57 -7.59 29.86
C ALA A 161 -5.22 -9.09 29.90
N LYS A 162 -4.58 -9.60 28.85
CA LYS A 162 -4.12 -10.99 28.79
C LYS A 162 -3.03 -11.27 29.82
N ARG A 163 -2.09 -10.34 29.99
CA ARG A 163 -0.99 -10.48 30.96
C ARG A 163 -1.47 -10.46 32.40
N ILE A 164 -2.29 -9.47 32.79
CA ILE A 164 -2.70 -9.28 34.19
C ILE A 164 -3.80 -10.28 34.62
N TYR A 165 -4.79 -10.52 33.75
CA TYR A 165 -6.00 -11.27 34.07
C TYR A 165 -6.16 -12.57 33.28
N GLY A 166 -5.20 -12.93 32.45
CA GLY A 166 -5.25 -14.15 31.63
C GLY A 166 -6.18 -14.10 30.42
N GLY A 167 -6.88 -12.98 30.19
CA GLY A 167 -7.75 -12.84 29.01
C GLY A 167 -8.59 -11.58 29.00
N GLN A 168 -9.15 -11.27 27.85
CA GLN A 168 -9.93 -10.05 27.62
C GLN A 168 -11.23 -10.03 28.45
N ASN A 169 -11.99 -11.12 28.43
CA ASN A 169 -13.23 -11.24 29.21
C ASN A 169 -13.00 -11.35 30.73
N ALA A 170 -11.89 -11.99 31.13
CA ALA A 170 -11.52 -12.18 32.53
C ALA A 170 -11.17 -10.86 33.24
N ALA A 171 -10.79 -9.84 32.47
CA ALA A 171 -10.45 -8.51 32.97
C ALA A 171 -11.67 -7.69 33.37
N ILE A 172 -12.85 -7.94 32.76
CA ILE A 172 -14.04 -7.11 32.97
C ILE A 172 -14.56 -7.25 34.41
N GLY A 173 -14.85 -6.10 35.04
CA GLY A 173 -15.30 -6.01 36.44
C GLY A 173 -14.18 -6.17 37.46
N ARG A 174 -12.94 -6.44 37.05
CA ARG A 174 -11.79 -6.51 37.97
C ARG A 174 -11.35 -5.11 38.38
N LEU A 175 -10.73 -5.04 39.55
CA LEU A 175 -10.16 -3.79 40.07
C LEU A 175 -8.67 -3.71 39.70
N ILE A 176 -8.28 -2.54 39.24
CA ILE A 176 -6.88 -2.19 39.00
C ILE A 176 -6.53 -0.93 39.77
N LYS A 177 -5.34 -0.86 40.37
CA LYS A 177 -4.87 0.30 41.12
C LYS A 177 -4.01 1.17 40.22
N ILE A 178 -4.36 2.43 40.07
CA ILE A 178 -3.66 3.44 39.29
C ILE A 178 -3.44 4.65 40.19
N HIS A 179 -2.20 5.11 40.35
CA HIS A 179 -1.86 6.23 41.24
C HIS A 179 -2.54 6.18 42.60
N GLU A 180 -2.49 5.03 43.24
CA GLU A 180 -3.10 4.79 44.56
C GLU A 180 -4.65 4.73 44.59
N LEU A 181 -5.34 5.01 43.46
CA LEU A 181 -6.80 4.88 43.35
C LEU A 181 -7.21 3.57 42.69
N GLN A 182 -8.34 3.03 43.11
CA GLN A 182 -8.92 1.81 42.51
C GLN A 182 -9.85 2.17 41.38
N PHE A 183 -9.67 1.50 40.25
CA PHE A 183 -10.47 1.62 39.02
C PHE A 183 -11.12 0.29 38.72
N THR A 184 -12.34 0.31 38.23
CA THR A 184 -13.03 -0.87 37.71
C THR A 184 -12.76 -1.01 36.24
N VAL A 185 -12.28 -2.16 35.80
CA VAL A 185 -12.06 -2.45 34.38
C VAL A 185 -13.41 -2.66 33.69
N ILE A 186 -13.78 -1.79 32.76
CA ILE A 186 -15.07 -1.84 32.05
C ILE A 186 -14.95 -2.35 30.61
N GLY A 187 -13.75 -2.39 30.06
CA GLY A 187 -13.54 -2.85 28.69
C GLY A 187 -12.10 -3.20 28.36
N THR A 188 -11.94 -3.95 27.31
CA THR A 188 -10.64 -4.21 26.68
C THR A 188 -10.70 -3.81 25.21
N PHE A 189 -9.60 -3.30 24.69
CA PHE A 189 -9.56 -2.74 23.35
C PHE A 189 -8.22 -3.00 22.65
N ARG A 190 -8.22 -2.79 21.33
CA ARG A 190 -7.02 -2.71 20.51
C ARG A 190 -7.20 -1.70 19.38
N GLU A 191 -6.13 -1.26 18.79
CA GLU A 191 -6.19 -0.54 17.53
C GLU A 191 -6.62 -1.49 16.41
N LYS A 192 -7.36 -0.97 15.43
CA LYS A 192 -7.79 -1.76 14.26
C LYS A 192 -6.60 -2.12 13.38
N VAL A 193 -5.66 -1.20 13.25
CA VAL A 193 -4.40 -1.36 12.52
C VAL A 193 -3.29 -0.87 13.44
N GLU A 194 -2.23 -1.66 13.59
CA GLU A 194 -1.02 -1.20 14.28
C GLU A 194 -0.46 -0.02 13.47
N SER A 195 -0.57 1.18 14.04
CA SER A 195 -0.20 2.43 13.37
C SER A 195 1.26 2.39 12.93
N PHE A 196 1.55 3.03 11.82
CA PHE A 196 2.86 3.29 11.19
C PHE A 196 3.96 3.80 12.16
N GLY A 197 4.18 3.15 13.29
CA GLY A 197 5.19 3.52 14.28
C GLY A 197 4.94 4.84 15.02
N GLN A 198 3.76 5.45 14.87
CA GLN A 198 3.36 6.72 15.52
C GLN A 198 2.13 6.57 16.43
N SER A 199 1.84 5.36 16.91
CA SER A 199 0.79 5.21 17.91
C SER A 199 1.30 5.68 19.26
N GLU A 200 0.54 6.52 19.92
CA GLU A 200 0.71 6.83 21.35
C GLU A 200 0.34 5.64 22.24
N LEU A 201 -0.42 4.69 21.68
CA LEU A 201 -0.78 3.46 22.37
C LEU A 201 0.37 2.46 22.33
N ASN A 202 0.95 2.18 23.47
CA ASN A 202 1.85 1.06 23.61
C ASN A 202 1.07 -0.26 23.66
N ALA A 203 1.77 -1.36 23.45
CA ALA A 203 1.17 -2.70 23.55
C ALA A 203 0.45 -2.91 24.90
N GLU A 204 0.92 -2.24 25.96
CA GLU A 204 0.41 -2.30 27.31
C GLU A 204 0.07 -0.89 27.78
N THR A 205 -1.18 -0.49 27.60
CA THR A 205 -1.69 0.84 27.93
C THR A 205 -2.99 0.73 28.71
N LEU A 206 -3.16 1.62 29.67
CA LEU A 206 -4.39 1.86 30.42
C LEU A 206 -5.06 3.12 29.88
N LEU A 207 -6.37 3.08 29.70
CA LEU A 207 -7.16 4.24 29.31
C LEU A 207 -8.19 4.55 30.41
N ILE A 208 -8.22 5.79 30.86
CA ILE A 208 -9.14 6.26 31.89
C ILE A 208 -9.84 7.56 31.41
N PRO A 209 -10.96 7.98 32.05
CA PRO A 209 -11.57 9.27 31.74
C PRO A 209 -10.59 10.43 31.97
N ILE A 210 -10.48 11.33 31.00
CA ILE A 210 -9.56 12.50 31.08
C ILE A 210 -9.83 13.37 32.28
N THR A 211 -11.09 13.48 32.68
CA THR A 211 -11.50 14.23 33.88
C THR A 211 -11.02 13.61 35.19
N VAL A 212 -10.68 12.33 35.19
CA VAL A 212 -10.05 11.64 36.33
C VAL A 212 -8.53 11.76 36.26
N GLN A 213 -7.96 11.74 35.03
CA GLN A 213 -6.52 11.95 34.83
C GLN A 213 -6.04 13.26 35.43
N SER A 214 -6.85 14.33 35.35
CA SER A 214 -6.56 15.63 35.92
C SER A 214 -6.33 15.64 37.45
N TYR A 215 -6.69 14.58 38.19
CA TYR A 215 -6.33 14.45 39.60
C TYR A 215 -4.85 14.11 39.85
N PHE A 216 -4.19 13.54 38.82
CA PHE A 216 -2.80 13.09 38.91
C PHE A 216 -1.82 14.07 38.25
N THR A 217 -2.34 15.01 37.47
CA THR A 217 -1.55 16.02 36.77
C THR A 217 -1.76 17.40 37.39
N ARG A 218 -0.66 18.14 37.52
CA ARG A 218 -0.71 19.51 38.08
C ARG A 218 -1.13 20.57 37.07
N VAL A 219 -0.98 20.24 35.79
CA VAL A 219 -1.25 21.14 34.67
C VAL A 219 -2.05 20.37 33.65
N GLU A 220 -3.17 20.93 33.26
CA GLU A 220 -4.00 20.39 32.18
C GLU A 220 -3.24 20.55 30.85
N ARG A 221 -2.95 19.42 30.20
CA ARG A 221 -2.20 19.38 28.96
C ARG A 221 -2.79 18.31 28.05
N ILE A 222 -3.42 18.75 26.99
CA ILE A 222 -3.83 17.91 25.89
C ILE A 222 -2.67 17.83 24.86
N ASP A 223 -2.15 16.62 24.65
CA ASP A 223 -1.07 16.42 23.68
C ASP A 223 -0.99 14.93 23.25
N PRO A 224 -1.37 14.63 22.03
CA PRO A 224 -1.97 15.49 21.02
C PRO A 224 -3.49 15.67 21.13
N LEU A 225 -3.99 16.70 20.44
CA LEU A 225 -5.40 16.86 20.09
C LEU A 225 -5.63 16.20 18.72
N TYR A 226 -6.69 15.42 18.63
CA TYR A 226 -7.12 14.75 17.41
C TYR A 226 -8.44 15.31 16.91
N VAL A 227 -8.54 15.57 15.61
CA VAL A 227 -9.80 15.99 14.97
C VAL A 227 -10.04 15.10 13.75
N GLN A 228 -11.18 14.42 13.70
CA GLN A 228 -11.60 13.62 12.56
C GLN A 228 -12.56 14.43 11.70
N VAL A 229 -12.17 14.70 10.46
CA VAL A 229 -12.96 15.46 9.48
C VAL A 229 -13.94 14.52 8.76
N GLN A 230 -15.13 15.01 8.42
CA GLN A 230 -16.15 14.20 7.74
C GLN A 230 -15.74 13.78 6.32
N SER A 231 -15.03 14.64 5.60
CA SER A 231 -14.67 14.41 4.20
C SER A 231 -13.18 14.66 3.95
N PRO A 232 -12.48 13.76 3.23
CA PRO A 232 -11.06 13.94 2.88
C PRO A 232 -10.76 15.27 2.18
N GLY A 233 -11.68 15.74 1.32
CA GLY A 233 -11.51 16.99 0.59
C GLY A 233 -11.57 18.26 1.45
N GLN A 234 -12.02 18.17 2.70
CA GLN A 234 -12.13 19.30 3.62
C GLN A 234 -10.97 19.35 4.64
N VAL A 235 -10.11 18.35 4.68
CA VAL A 235 -9.05 18.21 5.69
C VAL A 235 -8.14 19.43 5.71
N GLU A 236 -7.69 19.92 4.56
CA GLU A 236 -6.80 21.09 4.48
C GLU A 236 -7.47 22.36 5.02
N ALA A 237 -8.72 22.61 4.63
CA ALA A 237 -9.47 23.76 5.11
C ALA A 237 -9.74 23.70 6.62
N VAL A 238 -10.10 22.50 7.12
CA VAL A 238 -10.36 22.30 8.57
C VAL A 238 -9.04 22.38 9.36
N THR A 239 -7.90 21.94 8.80
CA THR A 239 -6.56 22.09 9.42
C THR A 239 -6.26 23.57 9.68
N GLY A 240 -6.53 24.45 8.71
CA GLY A 240 -6.39 25.90 8.90
C GLY A 240 -7.31 26.42 10.00
N GLN A 241 -8.57 26.03 9.99
CA GLN A 241 -9.55 26.46 11.00
C GLN A 241 -9.21 25.99 12.42
N VAL A 242 -8.73 24.76 12.59
CA VAL A 242 -8.26 24.25 13.89
C VAL A 242 -7.10 25.10 14.40
N ARG A 243 -6.14 25.44 13.52
CA ARG A 243 -5.02 26.35 13.87
C ARG A 243 -5.51 27.72 14.31
N ASP A 244 -6.43 28.33 13.56
CA ASP A 244 -6.97 29.65 13.86
C ASP A 244 -7.73 29.67 15.19
N ILE A 245 -8.52 28.61 15.47
CA ILE A 245 -9.23 28.47 16.75
C ILE A 245 -8.24 28.40 17.91
N LEU A 246 -7.20 27.56 17.82
CA LEU A 246 -6.20 27.43 18.87
C LEU A 246 -5.43 28.76 19.08
N GLN A 247 -4.99 29.40 18.00
CA GLN A 247 -4.28 30.69 18.09
C GLN A 247 -5.13 31.82 18.68
N SER A 248 -6.43 31.84 18.36
CA SER A 248 -7.33 32.90 18.86
C SER A 248 -7.64 32.76 20.37
N ARG A 249 -7.45 31.58 20.94
CA ARG A 249 -7.77 31.28 22.34
C ARG A 249 -6.58 31.37 23.29
N HIS A 250 -5.41 31.50 22.76
CA HIS A 250 -4.15 31.55 23.52
C HIS A 250 -3.39 32.87 23.27
N ARG A 251 -2.23 33.02 23.92
CA ARG A 251 -1.43 34.23 23.82
C ARG A 251 -0.93 34.47 22.40
N VAL A 252 -0.77 35.74 22.06
CA VAL A 252 -0.11 36.14 20.83
C VAL A 252 1.35 35.66 20.89
N GLY A 253 1.73 34.78 19.99
CA GLY A 253 3.08 34.18 19.96
C GLY A 253 3.10 32.70 20.33
N ALA A 254 2.03 32.14 20.92
CA ALA A 254 1.91 30.68 21.09
C ALA A 254 1.87 30.00 19.73
N THR A 255 2.69 28.96 19.54
CA THR A 255 2.78 28.22 18.27
C THR A 255 2.16 26.84 18.41
N TYR A 256 1.27 26.53 17.48
CA TYR A 256 0.62 25.21 17.42
C TYR A 256 1.00 24.52 16.13
N LYS A 257 1.55 23.32 16.27
CA LYS A 257 1.81 22.43 15.17
C LYS A 257 0.50 21.71 14.83
N VAL A 258 -0.13 22.10 13.73
CA VAL A 258 -1.38 21.49 13.26
C VAL A 258 -1.09 20.82 11.93
N GLU A 259 -1.10 19.49 11.93
CA GLU A 259 -0.72 18.65 10.80
C GLU A 259 -1.87 17.70 10.43
N ASN A 260 -1.85 17.25 9.21
CA ASN A 260 -2.74 16.19 8.73
C ASN A 260 -1.94 15.16 7.94
N LEU A 261 -2.54 13.99 7.72
CA LEU A 261 -1.90 12.90 6.99
C LEU A 261 -1.93 13.09 5.46
N THR A 262 -2.62 14.13 4.96
CA THR A 262 -2.77 14.34 3.51
C THR A 262 -1.43 14.55 2.82
N GLY A 263 -0.50 15.26 3.47
CA GLY A 263 0.85 15.46 2.95
C GLY A 263 1.63 14.15 2.80
N ILE A 264 1.55 13.28 3.80
CA ILE A 264 2.18 11.95 3.80
C ILE A 264 1.55 11.07 2.71
N LEU A 265 0.20 11.08 2.60
CA LEU A 265 -0.54 10.39 1.54
C LEU A 265 -0.08 10.81 0.14
N ASN A 266 -0.03 12.12 -0.10
CA ASN A 266 0.37 12.65 -1.40
C ASN A 266 1.83 12.31 -1.71
N ALA A 267 2.73 12.41 -0.73
CA ALA A 267 4.12 11.99 -0.88
C ALA A 267 4.25 10.49 -1.20
N ALA A 268 3.55 9.63 -0.45
CA ALA A 268 3.54 8.19 -0.68
C ALA A 268 2.99 7.83 -2.08
N LYS A 269 1.91 8.51 -2.51
CA LYS A 269 1.34 8.37 -3.85
C LYS A 269 2.34 8.78 -4.92
N SER A 270 2.99 9.93 -4.78
CA SER A 270 4.00 10.41 -5.74
C SER A 270 5.19 9.46 -5.83
N ILE A 271 5.68 8.95 -4.71
CA ILE A 271 6.77 7.96 -4.68
C ILE A 271 6.33 6.67 -5.41
N SER A 272 5.11 6.18 -5.14
CA SER A 272 4.57 4.99 -5.82
C SER A 272 4.43 5.19 -7.33
N GLU A 273 4.00 6.38 -7.78
CA GLU A 273 3.90 6.72 -9.21
C GLU A 273 5.27 6.75 -9.88
N VAL A 274 6.29 7.35 -9.25
CA VAL A 274 7.67 7.40 -9.76
C VAL A 274 8.27 6.00 -9.83
N LEU A 275 8.12 5.19 -8.77
CA LEU A 275 8.59 3.80 -8.77
C LEU A 275 7.93 2.98 -9.88
N THR A 276 6.62 3.13 -10.06
CA THR A 276 5.87 2.47 -11.13
C THR A 276 6.42 2.86 -12.50
N LEU A 277 6.67 4.15 -12.73
CA LEU A 277 7.25 4.62 -13.99
C LEU A 277 8.62 4.00 -14.26
N VAL A 278 9.51 3.99 -13.26
CA VAL A 278 10.86 3.38 -13.39
C VAL A 278 10.75 1.89 -13.71
N LEU A 279 9.88 1.17 -13.01
CA LEU A 279 9.69 -0.26 -13.24
C LEU A 279 9.09 -0.56 -14.63
N ILE A 280 8.16 0.28 -15.12
CA ILE A 280 7.62 0.20 -16.49
C ILE A 280 8.74 0.40 -17.51
N LEU A 281 9.62 1.37 -17.31
CA LEU A 281 10.77 1.60 -18.20
C LEU A 281 11.71 0.39 -18.24
N VAL A 282 12.02 -0.20 -17.07
CA VAL A 282 12.84 -1.42 -16.99
C VAL A 282 12.18 -2.58 -17.75
N SER A 283 10.87 -2.76 -17.57
CA SER A 283 10.10 -3.81 -18.28
C SER A 283 10.06 -3.57 -19.79
N ALA A 284 9.93 -2.33 -20.22
CA ALA A 284 9.99 -1.97 -21.64
C ALA A 284 11.35 -2.29 -22.26
N ILE A 285 12.45 -1.98 -21.56
CA ILE A 285 13.81 -2.33 -21.98
C ILE A 285 13.96 -3.86 -22.11
N ALA A 286 13.48 -4.62 -21.12
CA ALA A 286 13.52 -6.07 -21.16
C ALA A 286 12.75 -6.65 -22.36
N LEU A 287 11.58 -6.09 -22.68
CA LEU A 287 10.79 -6.48 -23.83
C LEU A 287 11.48 -6.12 -25.18
N ILE A 288 12.12 -4.95 -25.25
CA ILE A 288 12.89 -4.55 -26.44
C ILE A 288 14.06 -5.51 -26.66
N ILE A 289 14.81 -5.84 -25.61
CA ILE A 289 15.93 -6.80 -25.69
C ILE A 289 15.41 -8.16 -26.18
N SER A 290 14.28 -8.62 -25.64
CA SER A 290 13.64 -9.86 -26.07
C SER A 290 13.18 -9.82 -27.52
N GLY A 291 12.64 -8.69 -27.97
CA GLY A 291 12.26 -8.46 -29.36
C GLY A 291 13.46 -8.50 -30.31
N ILE A 292 14.59 -7.87 -29.93
CA ILE A 292 15.85 -7.95 -30.70
C ILE A 292 16.33 -9.40 -30.74
N GLY A 293 16.18 -10.16 -29.65
CA GLY A 293 16.48 -11.60 -29.64
C GLY A 293 15.65 -12.38 -30.66
N ILE A 294 14.33 -12.15 -30.71
CA ILE A 294 13.43 -12.73 -31.74
C ILE A 294 13.93 -12.36 -33.13
N MET A 295 14.18 -11.08 -33.37
CA MET A 295 14.63 -10.59 -34.68
C MET A 295 15.93 -11.26 -35.14
N ASN A 296 16.93 -11.34 -34.25
CA ASN A 296 18.23 -11.93 -34.60
C ASN A 296 18.09 -13.43 -34.91
N ILE A 297 17.33 -14.16 -34.14
CA ILE A 297 17.10 -15.59 -34.33
C ILE A 297 16.32 -15.84 -35.63
N MET A 298 15.31 -15.03 -35.89
CA MET A 298 14.54 -15.13 -37.13
C MET A 298 15.39 -14.79 -38.36
N LEU A 299 16.32 -13.83 -38.28
CA LEU A 299 17.26 -13.54 -39.37
C LEU A 299 18.18 -14.73 -39.68
N VAL A 300 18.70 -15.40 -38.63
CA VAL A 300 19.48 -16.62 -38.79
C VAL A 300 18.64 -17.74 -39.41
N THR A 301 17.41 -17.91 -38.96
CA THR A 301 16.47 -18.91 -39.50
C THR A 301 16.18 -18.67 -41.00
N VAL A 302 16.02 -17.42 -41.40
CA VAL A 302 15.83 -17.04 -42.81
C VAL A 302 17.04 -17.43 -43.63
N THR A 303 18.27 -17.17 -43.16
CA THR A 303 19.51 -17.55 -43.86
C THR A 303 19.68 -19.06 -43.96
N GLU A 304 19.43 -19.82 -42.87
CA GLU A 304 19.47 -21.29 -42.85
C GLU A 304 18.45 -21.93 -43.81
N ARG A 305 17.29 -21.28 -44.02
CA ARG A 305 16.19 -21.78 -44.86
C ARG A 305 16.14 -21.09 -46.24
N THR A 306 17.19 -20.40 -46.65
CA THR A 306 17.19 -19.63 -47.89
C THR A 306 16.83 -20.52 -49.08
N ARG A 307 17.41 -21.74 -49.20
CA ARG A 307 17.13 -22.68 -50.29
C ARG A 307 15.67 -23.19 -50.27
N GLU A 308 15.12 -23.48 -49.09
CA GLU A 308 13.71 -23.90 -48.90
C GLU A 308 12.76 -22.79 -49.38
N ILE A 309 13.02 -21.53 -48.99
CA ILE A 309 12.25 -20.37 -49.42
C ILE A 309 12.34 -20.21 -50.96
N GLY A 310 13.53 -20.37 -51.53
CA GLY A 310 13.76 -20.33 -52.97
C GLY A 310 12.95 -21.37 -53.73
N VAL A 311 12.92 -22.61 -53.27
CA VAL A 311 12.10 -23.70 -53.83
C VAL A 311 10.62 -23.35 -53.81
N ARG A 312 10.10 -22.86 -52.68
CA ARG A 312 8.68 -22.48 -52.55
C ARG A 312 8.31 -21.36 -53.53
N MET A 313 9.17 -20.34 -53.65
CA MET A 313 8.92 -19.23 -54.56
C MET A 313 9.04 -19.68 -56.03
N ALA A 314 9.94 -20.62 -56.37
CA ALA A 314 10.06 -21.20 -57.72
C ALA A 314 8.81 -22.05 -58.11
N VAL A 315 8.15 -22.69 -57.16
CA VAL A 315 6.88 -23.45 -57.34
C VAL A 315 5.63 -22.52 -57.32
N GLY A 316 5.85 -21.19 -57.13
CA GLY A 316 4.77 -20.19 -57.27
C GLY A 316 4.27 -19.56 -55.98
N ALA A 317 4.91 -19.76 -54.83
CA ALA A 317 4.54 -19.05 -53.62
C ALA A 317 4.75 -17.54 -53.76
N SER A 318 3.76 -16.76 -53.40
CA SER A 318 3.80 -15.32 -53.41
C SER A 318 4.66 -14.75 -52.29
N ARG A 319 5.27 -13.58 -52.52
CA ARG A 319 6.05 -12.86 -51.49
C ARG A 319 5.25 -12.62 -50.22
N ARG A 320 3.94 -12.37 -50.36
CA ARG A 320 3.02 -12.17 -49.21
C ARG A 320 2.86 -13.42 -48.41
N GLU A 321 2.78 -14.59 -49.00
CA GLU A 321 2.67 -15.87 -48.31
C GLU A 321 3.93 -16.20 -47.50
N ILE A 322 5.12 -15.96 -48.06
CA ILE A 322 6.39 -16.11 -47.34
C ILE A 322 6.47 -15.13 -46.17
N MET A 323 6.12 -13.88 -46.39
CA MET A 323 6.10 -12.87 -45.33
C MET A 323 5.15 -13.26 -44.18
N LEU A 324 3.91 -13.67 -44.49
CA LEU A 324 2.93 -14.08 -43.54
C LEU A 324 3.38 -15.31 -42.75
N GLN A 325 4.05 -16.28 -43.40
CA GLN A 325 4.56 -17.47 -42.72
C GLN A 325 5.58 -17.10 -41.65
N PHE A 326 6.62 -16.31 -41.98
CA PHE A 326 7.64 -15.91 -40.98
C PHE A 326 7.08 -14.98 -39.91
N LEU A 327 6.13 -14.11 -40.27
CA LEU A 327 5.45 -13.23 -39.29
C LEU A 327 4.62 -14.05 -38.31
N THR A 328 3.89 -15.07 -38.78
CA THR A 328 3.14 -15.99 -37.93
C THR A 328 4.06 -16.75 -36.98
N GLU A 329 5.25 -17.16 -37.44
CA GLU A 329 6.26 -17.84 -36.61
C GLU A 329 6.73 -16.92 -35.47
N ALA A 330 7.05 -15.64 -35.79
CA ALA A 330 7.43 -14.65 -34.75
C ALA A 330 6.31 -14.38 -33.76
N ILE A 331 5.07 -14.25 -34.23
CA ILE A 331 3.88 -14.05 -33.36
C ILE A 331 3.65 -15.28 -32.46
N LEU A 332 3.80 -16.50 -32.98
CA LEU A 332 3.65 -17.71 -32.18
C LEU A 332 4.69 -17.80 -31.05
N ILE A 333 5.94 -17.43 -31.31
CA ILE A 333 7.00 -17.36 -30.31
C ILE A 333 6.63 -16.35 -29.23
N SER A 334 6.21 -15.15 -29.65
CA SER A 334 5.90 -14.06 -28.70
C SER A 334 4.63 -14.32 -27.89
N VAL A 335 3.57 -14.82 -28.51
CA VAL A 335 2.32 -15.19 -27.83
C VAL A 335 2.54 -16.39 -26.89
N GLY A 336 3.27 -17.42 -27.33
CA GLY A 336 3.65 -18.55 -26.50
C GLY A 336 4.49 -18.11 -25.30
N GLY A 337 5.58 -17.36 -25.53
CA GLY A 337 6.39 -16.80 -24.47
C GLY A 337 5.60 -15.85 -23.56
N GLY A 338 4.74 -15.01 -24.14
CA GLY A 338 3.81 -14.15 -23.41
C GLY A 338 2.85 -14.92 -22.49
N ALA A 339 2.25 -16.01 -22.99
CA ALA A 339 1.35 -16.84 -22.18
C ALA A 339 2.09 -17.50 -21.00
N PHE A 340 3.29 -18.04 -21.21
CA PHE A 340 4.13 -18.55 -20.13
C PHE A 340 4.59 -17.44 -19.19
N GLY A 341 4.88 -16.24 -19.70
CA GLY A 341 5.20 -15.06 -18.90
C GLY A 341 4.03 -14.62 -18.02
N ILE A 342 2.80 -14.66 -18.55
CA ILE A 342 1.58 -14.38 -17.78
C ILE A 342 1.42 -15.40 -16.65
N LEU A 343 1.58 -16.68 -16.94
CA LEU A 343 1.52 -17.74 -15.93
C LEU A 343 2.57 -17.52 -14.82
N ALA A 344 3.82 -17.26 -15.20
CA ALA A 344 4.89 -16.97 -14.23
C ALA A 344 4.61 -15.70 -13.42
N GLY A 345 4.13 -14.63 -14.08
CA GLY A 345 3.76 -13.35 -13.45
C GLY A 345 2.59 -13.45 -12.49
N ILE A 346 1.73 -14.46 -12.62
CA ILE A 346 0.63 -14.75 -11.69
C ILE A 346 1.09 -15.69 -10.58
N VAL A 347 1.76 -16.79 -10.92
CA VAL A 347 2.14 -17.82 -9.96
C VAL A 347 3.12 -17.30 -8.91
N LEU A 348 4.08 -16.46 -9.30
CA LEU A 348 5.07 -15.91 -8.37
C LEU A 348 4.43 -15.08 -7.25
N PRO A 349 3.59 -14.05 -7.50
CA PRO A 349 2.93 -13.29 -6.45
C PRO A 349 1.99 -14.13 -5.59
N VAL A 350 1.23 -15.05 -6.20
CA VAL A 350 0.34 -15.96 -5.45
C VAL A 350 1.13 -16.86 -4.51
N SER A 351 2.29 -17.34 -4.95
CA SER A 351 3.17 -18.15 -4.09
C SER A 351 3.68 -17.32 -2.90
N VAL A 352 4.09 -16.07 -3.12
CA VAL A 352 4.53 -15.18 -2.04
C VAL A 352 3.42 -14.92 -1.03
N GLN A 353 2.18 -14.71 -1.50
CA GLN A 353 1.02 -14.52 -0.63
C GLN A 353 0.77 -15.73 0.30
N TYR A 354 1.11 -16.95 -0.13
CA TYR A 354 0.96 -18.15 0.69
C TYR A 354 1.99 -18.23 1.83
N PHE A 355 3.17 -17.62 1.66
CA PHE A 355 4.26 -17.66 2.66
C PHE A 355 4.27 -16.44 3.60
N VAL A 356 3.58 -15.35 3.23
CA VAL A 356 3.56 -14.11 4.00
C VAL A 356 2.13 -13.80 4.42
N ASP A 357 1.84 -13.99 5.71
CA ASP A 357 0.55 -13.65 6.30
C ASP A 357 0.28 -12.14 6.21
N ASN A 358 -0.99 -11.78 6.00
CA ASN A 358 -1.50 -10.40 5.97
C ASN A 358 -1.17 -9.54 4.73
N ILE A 359 -0.61 -10.08 3.65
CA ILE A 359 -0.46 -9.33 2.40
C ILE A 359 -1.46 -9.85 1.37
N ARG A 360 -2.40 -9.01 0.95
CA ARG A 360 -3.26 -9.29 -0.21
C ARG A 360 -2.59 -8.74 -1.46
N ILE A 361 -2.35 -9.62 -2.42
CA ILE A 361 -1.72 -9.24 -3.70
C ILE A 361 -2.81 -9.23 -4.78
N PRO A 362 -3.34 -8.06 -5.16
CA PRO A 362 -4.38 -7.97 -6.17
C PRO A 362 -3.78 -8.21 -7.57
N ILE A 363 -4.26 -9.25 -8.24
CA ILE A 363 -3.90 -9.50 -9.65
C ILE A 363 -4.93 -8.79 -10.52
N SER A 364 -4.49 -7.78 -11.25
CA SER A 364 -5.36 -7.02 -12.15
C SER A 364 -5.57 -7.74 -13.48
N VAL A 365 -6.81 -7.94 -13.88
CA VAL A 365 -7.15 -8.45 -15.22
C VAL A 365 -6.61 -7.53 -16.32
N TRP A 366 -6.57 -6.21 -16.05
CA TRP A 366 -5.99 -5.23 -16.98
C TRP A 366 -4.48 -5.43 -17.17
N SER A 367 -3.73 -5.82 -16.13
CA SER A 367 -2.30 -6.10 -16.28
C SER A 367 -2.05 -7.28 -17.21
N ILE A 368 -2.89 -8.31 -17.14
CA ILE A 368 -2.83 -9.48 -18.02
C ILE A 368 -3.12 -9.07 -19.47
N ALA A 369 -4.18 -8.30 -19.69
CA ALA A 369 -4.54 -7.82 -21.03
C ALA A 369 -3.46 -6.93 -21.65
N ILE A 370 -2.88 -6.00 -20.88
CA ILE A 370 -1.79 -5.14 -21.31
C ILE A 370 -0.55 -5.98 -21.63
N ALA A 371 -0.15 -6.87 -20.75
CA ALA A 371 1.01 -7.74 -20.94
C ALA A 371 0.88 -8.61 -22.21
N PHE A 372 -0.30 -9.20 -22.44
CA PHE A 372 -0.59 -9.97 -23.64
C PHE A 372 -0.53 -9.12 -24.91
N THR A 373 -1.13 -7.94 -24.90
CA THR A 373 -1.14 -7.02 -26.05
C THR A 373 0.27 -6.55 -26.38
N VAL A 374 1.03 -6.12 -25.37
CA VAL A 374 2.40 -5.63 -25.57
C VAL A 374 3.32 -6.75 -26.05
N SER A 375 3.24 -7.96 -25.49
CA SER A 375 4.04 -9.10 -25.96
C SER A 375 3.73 -9.46 -27.43
N SER A 376 2.46 -9.44 -27.81
CA SER A 376 2.03 -9.69 -29.19
C SER A 376 2.53 -8.60 -30.15
N LEU A 377 2.49 -7.33 -29.74
CA LEU A 377 3.02 -6.21 -30.52
C LEU A 377 4.54 -6.30 -30.70
N VAL A 378 5.27 -6.70 -29.67
CA VAL A 378 6.72 -6.91 -29.76
C VAL A 378 7.04 -7.99 -30.80
N GLY A 379 6.34 -9.13 -30.76
CA GLY A 379 6.51 -10.18 -31.77
C GLY A 379 6.20 -9.71 -33.20
N LEU A 380 5.14 -8.91 -33.35
CA LEU A 380 4.78 -8.33 -34.63
C LEU A 380 5.84 -7.36 -35.15
N ILE A 381 6.26 -6.40 -34.34
CA ILE A 381 7.22 -5.34 -34.73
C ILE A 381 8.59 -5.95 -35.07
N PHE A 382 9.14 -6.77 -34.19
CA PHE A 382 10.47 -7.36 -34.39
C PHE A 382 10.47 -8.54 -35.37
N GLY A 383 9.33 -9.19 -35.59
CA GLY A 383 9.16 -10.20 -36.63
C GLY A 383 9.01 -9.65 -38.04
N LEU A 384 8.57 -8.39 -38.19
CA LEU A 384 8.30 -7.78 -39.51
C LEU A 384 9.55 -7.66 -40.36
N LEU A 385 10.69 -7.27 -39.76
CA LEU A 385 11.94 -7.06 -40.50
C LEU A 385 12.51 -8.37 -41.08
N PRO A 386 12.68 -9.47 -40.32
CA PRO A 386 13.12 -10.76 -40.89
C PRO A 386 12.11 -11.34 -41.87
N ALA A 387 10.80 -11.23 -41.60
CA ALA A 387 9.77 -11.69 -42.55
C ALA A 387 9.80 -10.92 -43.89
N SER A 388 10.04 -9.62 -43.86
CA SER A 388 10.22 -8.79 -45.05
C SER A 388 11.49 -9.20 -45.84
N ARG A 389 12.59 -9.50 -45.14
CA ARG A 389 13.81 -9.99 -45.79
C ARG A 389 13.59 -11.33 -46.48
N ALA A 390 12.95 -12.28 -45.79
CA ALA A 390 12.63 -13.59 -46.38
C ALA A 390 11.78 -13.45 -47.63
N SER A 391 10.78 -12.58 -47.65
CA SER A 391 9.86 -12.37 -48.78
C SER A 391 10.52 -11.69 -50.00
N LYS A 392 11.68 -11.03 -49.82
CA LYS A 392 12.41 -10.32 -50.89
C LYS A 392 13.55 -11.14 -51.51
N LEU A 393 13.78 -12.36 -51.06
CA LEU A 393 14.80 -13.24 -51.64
C LEU A 393 14.51 -13.48 -53.11
N ASN A 394 15.59 -13.54 -53.89
CA ASN A 394 15.51 -13.85 -55.31
C ASN A 394 15.56 -15.39 -55.47
N PRO A 395 14.53 -16.04 -56.08
CA PRO A 395 14.50 -17.49 -56.20
C PRO A 395 15.72 -18.10 -56.86
N THR A 396 16.26 -17.44 -57.90
CA THR A 396 17.45 -17.91 -58.64
C THR A 396 18.74 -17.86 -57.81
N GLU A 397 18.90 -16.84 -56.95
CA GLU A 397 20.02 -16.73 -56.03
C GLU A 397 19.88 -17.67 -54.83
N ALA A 398 18.64 -17.80 -54.31
CA ALA A 398 18.34 -18.66 -53.19
C ALA A 398 18.59 -20.15 -53.49
N LEU A 399 18.37 -20.59 -54.74
CA LEU A 399 18.64 -21.97 -55.17
C LEU A 399 20.15 -22.27 -55.38
N ARG A 400 20.97 -21.22 -55.55
CA ARG A 400 22.44 -21.33 -55.67
C ARG A 400 23.19 -21.29 -54.34
N TYR A 401 22.45 -21.01 -53.25
CA TYR A 401 23.04 -20.94 -51.92
C TYR A 401 23.35 -22.38 -51.42
N GLU A 402 24.64 -22.67 -51.19
CA GLU A 402 25.13 -23.89 -50.59
C GLU A 402 24.98 -23.90 -49.07
#